data_fc7ba4dd55a788db590a727aa74d4e82
#
_entry.id   fc7ba4dd55a788db590a727aa74d4e82
#
_cell.length_a   1.000
_cell.length_b   1.000
_cell.length_c   1.000
_cell.angle_alpha   90.00
_cell.angle_beta   90.00
_cell.angle_gamma   90.00
#
_symmetry.space_group_name_H-M   'P 1'
#
loop_
_entity.id
_entity.type
_entity.pdbx_description
1 polymer ?
#
loop_
_entity_poly.entity_id
_entity_poly.type
_entity_poly.pdbx_seq_one_letter_code
_entity_poly.pdbx_strand_id
1 'polypeptide(L)'
;MLDPLTLREDRLAGLHGNTQIPKLIGLARLYELTGDPKDKTAAEYFWDRVVHTRTYAIGANTDGEHFDAPGQLSRHLSPVTAETCNTYNMLKLTRHLFEWTPNAEYADFYERALYNHILASQDPVRGMMTYYVSLKPGHFKTYSSPTESFWCCVGTGMENHVKYGDSVYFHDDRSLYVNLFIPSVLHWRAKGLSVRQETRFPESDTTRLSLTCARPTTMALRVRFPSWARGMTISVNGRAQTVTAHPGSYATLARRWQSGDKVKITLPMHLYQETMPDDPTKVAILYGPLVLAGQLGDAGLKDPVPYAANDQSAYSRVSDPRVPVLMAAGEPLESWLKPVAGQPLTFRTAGVGRPEDVTLKPFYSTYFGRYTVYWDTFTPASWAQHESDYQASQARTLALEARTVDEMKPGEQQSEHDHALQSEKSSTGAGSDGSGHWRDASSGGWFSFTVKTLPDAPQDLVCTYWGSEEGDRVFDVLVDGTKVATQTLHQDKPGEYFDVVSPLPAGLVAGKSKVTVRFQAHPGAMAGGVFGCRVVRRG
;
A
#
# COMPACT_ATOMS: atom_id res chain seq x y z
N MET A 1 -0.77 21.34 11.27
CA MET A 1 -1.15 19.91 11.24
C MET A 1 -1.28 19.30 12.63
N LEU A 2 -0.36 19.53 13.56
CA LEU A 2 -0.41 18.85 14.87
C LEU A 2 -1.57 19.30 15.75
N ASP A 3 -1.88 20.62 15.78
CA ASP A 3 -2.98 21.15 16.61
C ASP A 3 -4.35 20.52 16.28
N PRO A 4 -4.78 20.33 15.02
CA PRO A 4 -6.01 19.61 14.71
C PRO A 4 -6.06 18.20 15.32
N LEU A 5 -4.95 17.46 15.30
CA LEU A 5 -4.88 16.11 15.85
C LEU A 5 -5.06 16.10 17.38
N THR A 6 -4.56 17.12 18.10
CA THR A 6 -4.79 17.26 19.55
C THR A 6 -6.26 17.53 19.88
N LEU A 7 -7.00 18.09 18.92
CA LEU A 7 -8.44 18.35 19.01
C LEU A 7 -9.29 17.22 18.41
N ARG A 8 -8.66 16.12 17.95
CA ARG A 8 -9.28 15.00 17.25
C ARG A 8 -9.99 15.40 15.95
N GLU A 9 -9.40 16.32 15.22
CA GLU A 9 -9.85 16.71 13.88
C GLU A 9 -8.99 16.03 12.81
N ASP A 10 -9.65 15.30 11.91
CA ASP A 10 -9.00 14.64 10.79
C ASP A 10 -8.84 15.62 9.60
N ARG A 11 -7.63 16.10 9.40
CA ARG A 11 -7.23 16.97 8.28
C ARG A 11 -6.04 16.37 7.54
N LEU A 12 -6.02 15.04 7.38
CA LEU A 12 -4.88 14.33 6.77
C LEU A 12 -4.95 14.29 5.25
N ALA A 13 -6.14 14.35 4.64
CA ALA A 13 -6.30 14.27 3.19
C ALA A 13 -5.40 15.29 2.46
N GLY A 14 -4.69 14.83 1.42
CA GLY A 14 -3.74 15.61 0.65
C GLY A 14 -2.38 15.85 1.33
N LEU A 15 -2.17 15.40 2.57
CA LEU A 15 -0.87 15.52 3.22
C LEU A 15 0.03 14.34 2.87
N HIS A 16 1.29 14.63 2.61
CA HIS A 16 2.31 13.62 2.35
C HIS A 16 2.51 12.73 3.58
N GLY A 17 2.18 11.43 3.47
CA GLY A 17 2.13 10.48 4.58
C GLY A 17 3.43 10.38 5.35
N ASN A 18 4.52 10.07 4.66
CA ASN A 18 5.81 9.85 5.30
C ASN A 18 6.40 11.09 5.96
N THR A 19 6.01 12.30 5.57
CA THR A 19 6.43 13.52 6.28
C THR A 19 5.61 13.79 7.55
N GLN A 20 4.41 13.21 7.65
CA GLN A 20 3.57 13.36 8.86
C GLN A 20 3.91 12.34 9.94
N ILE A 21 4.02 11.06 9.58
CA ILE A 21 4.19 9.96 10.56
C ILE A 21 5.38 10.20 11.51
N PRO A 22 6.60 10.61 11.06
CA PRO A 22 7.72 10.89 11.96
C PRO A 22 7.45 11.99 12.99
N LYS A 23 6.59 12.98 12.67
CA LYS A 23 6.19 14.02 13.62
C LYS A 23 5.41 13.41 14.80
N LEU A 24 4.56 12.42 14.51
CA LEU A 24 3.79 11.73 15.54
C LEU A 24 4.66 10.78 16.38
N ILE A 25 5.69 10.18 15.78
CA ILE A 25 6.72 9.45 16.54
C ILE A 25 7.46 10.41 17.48
N GLY A 26 7.76 11.63 17.01
CA GLY A 26 8.33 12.70 17.83
C GLY A 26 7.42 13.10 19.00
N LEU A 27 6.12 13.29 18.75
CA LEU A 27 5.14 13.57 19.82
C LEU A 27 5.01 12.40 20.79
N ALA A 28 5.01 11.16 20.27
CA ALA A 28 5.00 9.97 21.15
C ALA A 28 6.20 10.00 22.11
N ARG A 29 7.39 10.32 21.60
CA ARG A 29 8.58 10.45 22.44
C ARG A 29 8.50 11.63 23.40
N LEU A 30 7.92 12.76 22.99
CA LEU A 30 7.69 13.90 23.87
C LEU A 30 6.76 13.52 25.03
N TYR A 31 5.64 12.84 24.75
CA TYR A 31 4.75 12.33 25.80
C TYR A 31 5.50 11.45 26.81
N GLU A 32 6.36 10.55 26.37
CA GLU A 32 7.14 9.69 27.27
C GLU A 32 8.09 10.49 28.18
N LEU A 33 8.57 11.64 27.73
CA LEU A 33 9.52 12.48 28.46
C LEU A 33 8.82 13.52 29.36
N THR A 34 7.69 14.07 28.93
CA THR A 34 7.02 15.21 29.57
C THR A 34 5.72 14.83 30.25
N GLY A 35 5.04 13.78 29.79
CA GLY A 35 3.71 13.38 30.25
C GLY A 35 2.58 14.27 29.72
N ASP A 36 2.82 15.13 28.69
CA ASP A 36 1.76 16.00 28.15
C ASP A 36 0.69 15.16 27.43
N PRO A 37 -0.58 15.15 27.91
CA PRO A 37 -1.64 14.34 27.33
C PRO A 37 -2.05 14.77 25.91
N LYS A 38 -1.71 15.99 25.48
CA LYS A 38 -1.99 16.45 24.12
C LYS A 38 -1.17 15.67 23.11
N ASP A 39 0.12 15.42 23.41
CA ASP A 39 1.02 14.66 22.55
C ASP A 39 0.54 13.22 22.39
N LYS A 40 0.10 12.61 23.51
CA LYS A 40 -0.53 11.29 23.50
C LYS A 40 -1.78 11.26 22.63
N THR A 41 -2.69 12.22 22.85
CA THR A 41 -3.95 12.31 22.09
C THR A 41 -3.70 12.43 20.60
N ALA A 42 -2.76 13.28 20.18
CA ALA A 42 -2.42 13.45 18.77
C ALA A 42 -1.88 12.16 18.15
N ALA A 43 -0.99 11.45 18.84
CA ALA A 43 -0.38 10.20 18.36
C ALA A 43 -1.41 9.06 18.24
N GLU A 44 -2.25 8.88 19.28
CA GLU A 44 -3.30 7.85 19.28
C GLU A 44 -4.37 8.14 18.22
N TYR A 45 -4.84 9.39 18.13
CA TYR A 45 -5.86 9.77 17.15
C TYR A 45 -5.36 9.65 15.71
N PHE A 46 -4.12 10.08 15.44
CA PHE A 46 -3.51 9.90 14.12
C PHE A 46 -3.45 8.42 13.71
N TRP A 47 -2.95 7.56 14.61
CA TRP A 47 -2.87 6.14 14.37
C TRP A 47 -4.24 5.55 14.04
N ASP A 48 -5.24 5.87 14.86
CA ASP A 48 -6.64 5.45 14.67
C ASP A 48 -7.16 5.84 13.27
N ARG A 49 -6.95 7.11 12.88
CA ARG A 49 -7.43 7.61 11.58
C ARG A 49 -6.73 6.95 10.40
N VAL A 50 -5.41 6.72 10.50
CA VAL A 50 -4.66 6.05 9.42
C VAL A 50 -5.05 4.58 9.31
N VAL A 51 -5.04 3.87 10.43
CA VAL A 51 -5.26 2.41 10.44
C VAL A 51 -6.68 2.05 10.04
N HIS A 52 -7.69 2.74 10.57
CA HIS A 52 -9.10 2.36 10.35
C HIS A 52 -9.73 2.98 9.10
N THR A 53 -9.15 4.04 8.54
CA THR A 53 -9.81 4.72 7.42
C THR A 53 -8.98 4.88 6.16
N ARG A 54 -7.67 4.57 6.20
CA ARG A 54 -6.74 4.80 5.08
C ARG A 54 -5.81 3.63 4.79
N THR A 55 -6.00 2.50 5.48
CA THR A 55 -5.10 1.35 5.36
C THR A 55 -5.70 0.28 4.46
N TYR A 56 -4.93 -0.14 3.47
CA TYR A 56 -5.24 -1.26 2.59
C TYR A 56 -5.08 -2.61 3.30
N ALA A 57 -5.65 -3.67 2.76
CA ALA A 57 -5.60 -5.03 3.32
C ALA A 57 -4.17 -5.51 3.63
N ILE A 58 -3.17 -5.03 2.91
CA ILE A 58 -1.76 -5.35 3.16
C ILE A 58 -1.15 -4.63 4.38
N GLY A 59 -1.90 -3.77 5.06
CA GLY A 59 -1.41 -3.01 6.21
C GLY A 59 -0.64 -1.72 5.84
N ALA A 60 -0.69 -1.32 4.58
CA ALA A 60 -0.07 -0.10 4.06
C ALA A 60 -1.11 0.97 3.77
N ASN A 61 -0.67 2.19 3.57
CA ASN A 61 -1.51 3.35 3.27
C ASN A 61 -0.87 4.23 2.18
N THR A 62 -1.57 5.25 1.74
CA THR A 62 -1.21 6.26 0.73
C THR A 62 -1.22 5.78 -0.72
N ASP A 63 -1.54 6.71 -1.62
CA ASP A 63 -1.33 6.64 -3.06
C ASP A 63 -0.50 7.87 -3.46
N GLY A 64 0.55 7.69 -4.28
CA GLY A 64 1.48 8.77 -4.62
C GLY A 64 2.03 9.49 -3.38
N GLU A 65 2.36 8.75 -2.30
CA GLU A 65 2.90 9.27 -1.01
C GLU A 65 1.91 10.10 -0.17
N HIS A 66 0.68 10.35 -0.62
CA HIS A 66 -0.27 11.23 0.05
C HIS A 66 -1.44 10.45 0.65
N PHE A 67 -1.96 10.97 1.76
CA PHE A 67 -3.19 10.42 2.35
C PHE A 67 -4.40 10.86 1.55
N ASP A 68 -5.27 9.90 1.25
CA ASP A 68 -6.57 10.14 0.64
C ASP A 68 -7.63 10.54 1.68
N ALA A 69 -8.82 10.88 1.20
CA ALA A 69 -9.97 11.09 2.06
C ALA A 69 -10.30 9.80 2.85
N PRO A 70 -10.83 9.92 4.09
CA PRO A 70 -11.12 8.74 4.90
C PRO A 70 -12.14 7.82 4.22
N GLY A 71 -11.81 6.54 4.15
CA GLY A 71 -12.65 5.51 3.55
C GLY A 71 -12.69 5.49 2.01
N GLN A 72 -11.93 6.33 1.33
CA GLN A 72 -11.85 6.36 -0.15
C GLN A 72 -10.60 5.60 -0.60
N LEU A 73 -10.68 4.30 -0.78
CA LEU A 73 -9.55 3.44 -1.12
C LEU A 73 -9.66 2.80 -2.50
N SER A 74 -10.88 2.49 -2.98
CA SER A 74 -11.07 1.71 -4.20
C SER A 74 -10.59 2.43 -5.47
N ARG A 75 -10.61 3.76 -5.46
CA ARG A 75 -10.16 4.61 -6.57
C ARG A 75 -8.65 4.81 -6.63
N HIS A 76 -7.96 4.45 -5.54
CA HIS A 76 -6.54 4.69 -5.33
C HIS A 76 -5.68 3.41 -5.44
N LEU A 77 -6.17 2.42 -6.19
CA LEU A 77 -5.41 1.21 -6.52
C LEU A 77 -4.50 1.47 -7.72
N SER A 78 -3.40 2.17 -7.50
CA SER A 78 -2.46 2.63 -8.52
C SER A 78 -1.12 1.87 -8.49
N PRO A 79 -0.24 2.06 -9.48
CA PRO A 79 1.13 1.54 -9.43
C PRO A 79 1.99 2.12 -8.30
N VAL A 80 1.63 3.29 -7.77
CA VAL A 80 2.39 4.05 -6.77
C VAL A 80 1.73 4.06 -5.39
N THR A 81 0.93 3.03 -5.08
CA THR A 81 0.39 2.82 -3.74
C THR A 81 1.43 2.30 -2.78
N ALA A 82 1.17 2.48 -1.48
CA ALA A 82 1.85 1.75 -0.42
C ALA A 82 3.37 2.00 -0.39
N GLU A 83 3.79 3.26 -0.15
CA GLU A 83 5.20 3.60 0.10
C GLU A 83 5.74 2.82 1.30
N THR A 84 6.89 2.16 1.13
CA THR A 84 7.47 1.29 2.16
C THR A 84 7.87 2.07 3.42
N CYS A 85 8.36 3.31 3.28
CA CYS A 85 8.71 4.16 4.41
C CYS A 85 7.52 4.48 5.31
N ASN A 86 6.33 4.69 4.73
CA ASN A 86 5.12 4.96 5.51
C ASN A 86 4.82 3.82 6.49
N THR A 87 4.80 2.60 6.00
CA THR A 87 4.52 1.43 6.83
C THR A 87 5.60 1.22 7.88
N TYR A 88 6.87 1.37 7.54
CA TYR A 88 7.96 1.32 8.49
C TYR A 88 7.76 2.30 9.65
N ASN A 89 7.44 3.55 9.36
CA ASN A 89 7.20 4.57 10.38
C ASN A 89 5.90 4.32 11.17
N MET A 90 4.85 3.79 10.54
CA MET A 90 3.64 3.37 11.26
C MET A 90 3.93 2.25 12.26
N LEU A 91 4.80 1.28 11.92
CA LEU A 91 5.22 0.24 12.87
C LEU A 91 5.99 0.81 14.06
N LYS A 92 6.85 1.83 13.85
CA LYS A 92 7.52 2.55 14.95
C LYS A 92 6.51 3.24 15.88
N LEU A 93 5.55 3.97 15.31
CA LEU A 93 4.49 4.63 16.10
C LEU A 93 3.66 3.60 16.86
N THR A 94 3.26 2.52 16.20
CA THR A 94 2.47 1.44 16.81
C THR A 94 3.15 0.84 18.03
N ARG A 95 4.49 0.69 17.98
CA ARG A 95 5.26 0.21 19.12
C ARG A 95 5.16 1.14 20.33
N HIS A 96 5.29 2.46 20.17
CA HIS A 96 5.11 3.44 21.23
C HIS A 96 3.72 3.33 21.87
N LEU A 97 2.66 3.24 21.04
CA LEU A 97 1.29 3.13 21.52
C LEU A 97 1.06 1.83 22.31
N PHE A 98 1.66 0.72 21.86
CA PHE A 98 1.59 -0.55 22.57
C PHE A 98 2.29 -0.47 23.94
N GLU A 99 3.44 0.19 24.03
CA GLU A 99 4.17 0.38 25.30
C GLU A 99 3.37 1.19 26.31
N TRP A 100 2.53 2.13 25.88
CA TRP A 100 1.66 2.90 26.77
C TRP A 100 0.42 2.11 27.22
N THR A 101 -0.18 1.40 26.28
CA THR A 101 -1.43 0.66 26.53
C THR A 101 -1.40 -0.64 25.74
N PRO A 102 -1.02 -1.77 26.36
CA PRO A 102 -0.96 -3.06 25.68
C PRO A 102 -2.34 -3.50 25.17
N ASN A 103 -2.64 -3.17 23.92
CA ASN A 103 -3.84 -3.57 23.20
C ASN A 103 -3.47 -4.52 22.06
N ALA A 104 -4.21 -5.63 21.90
CA ALA A 104 -3.96 -6.61 20.85
C ALA A 104 -4.10 -6.03 19.43
N GLU A 105 -4.93 -5.00 19.26
CA GLU A 105 -5.15 -4.31 18.00
C GLU A 105 -3.86 -3.71 17.43
N TYR A 106 -2.99 -3.14 18.26
CA TYR A 106 -1.68 -2.65 17.82
C TYR A 106 -0.81 -3.78 17.28
N ALA A 107 -0.85 -4.94 17.93
CA ALA A 107 -0.08 -6.10 17.50
C ALA A 107 -0.71 -6.78 16.26
N ASP A 108 -2.02 -6.70 16.08
CA ASP A 108 -2.72 -7.18 14.88
C ASP A 108 -2.36 -6.34 13.66
N PHE A 109 -2.36 -5.00 13.79
CA PHE A 109 -1.88 -4.11 12.72
C PHE A 109 -0.40 -4.36 12.41
N TYR A 110 0.44 -4.50 13.44
CA TYR A 110 1.86 -4.78 13.26
C TYR A 110 2.10 -6.09 12.48
N GLU A 111 1.42 -7.16 12.86
CA GLU A 111 1.52 -8.47 12.19
C GLU A 111 1.06 -8.37 10.73
N ARG A 112 -0.09 -7.73 10.48
CA ARG A 112 -0.63 -7.52 9.13
C ARG A 112 0.37 -6.81 8.23
N ALA A 113 0.86 -5.67 8.66
CA ALA A 113 1.78 -4.85 7.91
C ALA A 113 3.14 -5.54 7.70
N LEU A 114 3.64 -6.23 8.74
CA LEU A 114 4.91 -6.95 8.68
C LEU A 114 4.90 -8.06 7.62
N TYR A 115 3.88 -8.93 7.62
CA TYR A 115 3.81 -10.03 6.66
C TYR A 115 3.43 -9.57 5.25
N ASN A 116 2.43 -8.68 5.13
CA ASN A 116 1.82 -8.41 3.84
C ASN A 116 2.40 -7.20 3.11
N HIS A 117 3.16 -6.33 3.80
CA HIS A 117 3.83 -5.22 3.16
C HIS A 117 5.35 -5.27 3.35
N ILE A 118 5.86 -5.25 4.59
CA ILE A 118 7.31 -5.19 4.82
C ILE A 118 8.02 -6.41 4.22
N LEU A 119 7.57 -7.62 4.55
CA LEU A 119 8.14 -8.85 3.99
C LEU A 119 7.94 -8.93 2.47
N ALA A 120 6.80 -8.41 1.98
CA ALA A 120 6.48 -8.40 0.56
C ALA A 120 7.25 -7.35 -0.26
N SER A 121 7.94 -6.40 0.39
CA SER A 121 8.66 -5.30 -0.28
C SER A 121 10.08 -5.67 -0.72
N GLN A 122 10.58 -6.85 -0.37
CA GLN A 122 11.92 -7.30 -0.72
C GLN A 122 11.90 -8.37 -1.80
N ASP A 123 12.85 -8.28 -2.75
CA ASP A 123 13.21 -9.41 -3.60
C ASP A 123 14.00 -10.43 -2.76
N PRO A 124 13.45 -11.61 -2.46
CA PRO A 124 14.11 -12.60 -1.60
C PRO A 124 15.32 -13.26 -2.25
N VAL A 125 15.50 -13.10 -3.57
CA VAL A 125 16.60 -13.71 -4.33
C VAL A 125 17.82 -12.78 -4.36
N ARG A 126 17.60 -11.47 -4.52
CA ARG A 126 18.68 -10.48 -4.72
C ARG A 126 18.80 -9.48 -3.58
N GLY A 127 17.83 -9.43 -2.66
CA GLY A 127 17.83 -8.50 -1.53
C GLY A 127 17.45 -7.05 -1.91
N MET A 128 16.97 -6.82 -3.14
CA MET A 128 16.56 -5.49 -3.60
C MET A 128 15.22 -5.08 -3.00
N MET A 129 14.97 -3.77 -2.89
CA MET A 129 13.80 -3.20 -2.21
C MET A 129 12.85 -2.54 -3.20
N THR A 130 11.57 -2.54 -2.89
CA THR A 130 10.56 -1.74 -3.59
C THR A 130 10.51 -0.32 -2.99
N TYR A 131 10.16 0.66 -3.81
CA TYR A 131 9.69 1.97 -3.32
C TYR A 131 8.21 1.87 -2.95
N TYR A 132 7.38 1.63 -3.94
CA TYR A 132 5.96 1.34 -3.81
C TYR A 132 5.69 -0.16 -3.93
N VAL A 133 4.66 -0.61 -3.27
CA VAL A 133 4.08 -1.93 -3.50
C VAL A 133 2.75 -1.73 -4.20
N SER A 134 2.76 -1.83 -5.52
CA SER A 134 1.59 -1.57 -6.35
C SER A 134 0.38 -2.40 -5.92
N LEU A 135 -0.77 -1.73 -5.77
CA LEU A 135 -2.06 -2.40 -5.58
C LEU A 135 -2.94 -2.31 -6.83
N LYS A 136 -2.43 -1.74 -7.93
CA LYS A 136 -3.12 -1.77 -9.22
C LYS A 136 -3.33 -3.22 -9.65
N PRO A 137 -4.57 -3.65 -9.92
CA PRO A 137 -4.84 -5.00 -10.41
C PRO A 137 -4.09 -5.29 -11.72
N GLY A 138 -3.43 -6.46 -11.79
CA GLY A 138 -2.64 -6.85 -12.96
C GLY A 138 -1.23 -6.28 -13.03
N HIS A 139 -0.86 -5.40 -12.11
CA HIS A 139 0.47 -4.81 -12.06
C HIS A 139 1.49 -5.76 -11.39
N PHE A 140 2.70 -5.29 -11.14
CA PHE A 140 3.85 -6.05 -10.66
C PHE A 140 4.72 -5.22 -9.72
N LYS A 141 5.64 -5.86 -9.00
CA LYS A 141 6.63 -5.18 -8.15
C LYS A 141 7.85 -4.77 -8.97
N THR A 142 8.40 -3.61 -8.61
CA THR A 142 9.62 -3.06 -9.19
C THR A 142 10.65 -2.85 -8.10
N TYR A 143 11.92 -3.10 -8.39
CA TYR A 143 12.96 -3.18 -7.38
C TYR A 143 14.10 -2.20 -7.64
N SER A 144 14.76 -1.79 -6.55
CA SER A 144 15.96 -0.98 -6.60
C SER A 144 17.08 -1.69 -7.39
N SER A 145 18.01 -0.89 -7.92
CA SER A 145 19.30 -1.40 -8.37
C SER A 145 20.26 -1.58 -7.18
N PRO A 146 21.32 -2.38 -7.33
CA PRO A 146 22.33 -2.53 -6.29
C PRO A 146 23.09 -1.24 -5.94
N THR A 147 23.26 -0.32 -6.91
CA THR A 147 24.22 0.80 -6.81
C THR A 147 23.68 2.16 -7.22
N GLU A 148 22.48 2.25 -7.80
CA GLU A 148 21.97 3.48 -8.41
C GLU A 148 20.66 3.99 -7.82
N SER A 149 20.08 3.26 -6.86
CA SER A 149 18.82 3.62 -6.21
C SER A 149 19.07 4.18 -4.82
N PHE A 150 19.18 5.52 -4.74
CA PHE A 150 19.44 6.24 -3.49
C PHE A 150 18.16 6.88 -2.95
N TRP A 151 17.09 6.11 -2.84
CA TRP A 151 15.83 6.58 -2.28
C TRP A 151 15.70 6.25 -0.80
N CYS A 152 14.78 6.95 -0.12
CA CYS A 152 14.48 6.71 1.29
C CYS A 152 14.08 5.25 1.56
N CYS A 153 13.33 4.61 0.65
CA CYS A 153 12.82 3.25 0.81
C CYS A 153 13.92 2.17 0.75
N VAL A 154 15.07 2.44 0.14
CA VAL A 154 16.24 1.55 0.26
C VAL A 154 16.82 1.62 1.68
N GLY A 155 16.90 2.81 2.26
CA GLY A 155 17.33 2.99 3.65
C GLY A 155 16.39 2.33 4.66
N THR A 156 15.10 2.61 4.57
CA THR A 156 14.10 1.96 5.43
C THR A 156 14.00 0.45 5.19
N GLY A 157 14.22 0.00 3.96
CA GLY A 157 14.28 -1.42 3.61
C GLY A 157 15.37 -2.17 4.37
N MET A 158 16.57 -1.60 4.46
CA MET A 158 17.65 -2.17 5.27
C MET A 158 17.29 -2.24 6.75
N GLU A 159 16.65 -1.19 7.29
CA GLU A 159 16.21 -1.18 8.68
C GLU A 159 15.06 -2.15 8.95
N ASN A 160 14.09 -2.27 8.05
CA ASN A 160 12.96 -3.18 8.15
C ASN A 160 13.40 -4.62 8.40
N HIS A 161 14.33 -5.10 7.58
CA HIS A 161 14.68 -6.51 7.58
C HIS A 161 15.63 -6.91 8.74
N VAL A 162 16.30 -5.96 9.36
CA VAL A 162 17.07 -6.24 10.60
C VAL A 162 16.20 -6.14 11.87
N LYS A 163 14.97 -5.65 11.77
CA LYS A 163 14.06 -5.46 12.91
C LYS A 163 12.94 -6.49 13.07
N TYR A 164 13.00 -7.61 12.35
CA TYR A 164 11.98 -8.67 12.51
C TYR A 164 11.88 -9.21 13.94
N GLY A 165 12.96 -9.13 14.72
CA GLY A 165 12.95 -9.48 16.14
C GLY A 165 12.34 -8.42 17.06
N ASP A 166 12.09 -7.22 16.54
CA ASP A 166 11.46 -6.15 17.31
C ASP A 166 9.95 -6.43 17.47
N SER A 167 9.38 -6.04 18.60
CA SER A 167 7.94 -6.22 18.88
C SER A 167 7.41 -7.66 18.96
N VAL A 168 8.28 -8.68 18.91
CA VAL A 168 7.87 -10.07 19.17
C VAL A 168 7.38 -10.24 20.60
N TYR A 169 8.11 -9.61 21.54
CA TYR A 169 7.81 -9.64 22.96
C TYR A 169 7.79 -8.25 23.56
N PHE A 170 6.91 -8.07 24.53
CA PHE A 170 6.92 -6.93 25.45
C PHE A 170 6.78 -7.44 26.87
N HIS A 171 7.13 -6.63 27.85
CA HIS A 171 6.95 -6.97 29.24
C HIS A 171 6.64 -5.74 30.10
N ASP A 172 5.94 -5.97 31.17
CA ASP A 172 5.89 -5.13 32.35
C ASP A 172 6.54 -5.86 33.55
N ASP A 173 6.42 -5.35 34.76
CA ASP A 173 7.02 -5.96 35.95
C ASP A 173 6.45 -7.35 36.27
N ARG A 174 5.23 -7.66 35.80
CA ARG A 174 4.46 -8.86 36.19
C ARG A 174 4.08 -9.76 35.02
N SER A 175 4.19 -9.25 33.81
CA SER A 175 3.71 -9.95 32.61
C SER A 175 4.75 -9.99 31.52
N LEU A 176 4.73 -11.07 30.73
CA LEU A 176 5.39 -11.20 29.44
C LEU A 176 4.31 -11.32 28.36
N TYR A 177 4.33 -10.42 27.38
CA TYR A 177 3.43 -10.43 26.22
C TYR A 177 4.13 -11.13 25.05
N VAL A 178 3.42 -12.06 24.40
CA VAL A 178 3.84 -12.72 23.16
C VAL A 178 2.94 -12.20 22.07
N ASN A 179 3.47 -11.28 21.24
CA ASN A 179 2.72 -10.56 20.21
C ASN A 179 2.83 -11.19 18.84
N LEU A 180 4.03 -11.59 18.43
CA LEU A 180 4.28 -12.15 17.12
C LEU A 180 4.78 -13.60 17.25
N PHE A 181 4.27 -14.46 16.37
CA PHE A 181 4.62 -15.88 16.36
C PHE A 181 5.79 -16.14 15.42
N ILE A 182 6.97 -15.60 15.77
CA ILE A 182 8.20 -15.66 14.97
C ILE A 182 9.23 -16.52 15.72
N PRO A 183 9.95 -17.45 15.05
CA PRO A 183 11.01 -18.25 15.69
C PRO A 183 12.05 -17.33 16.33
N SER A 184 12.25 -17.47 17.65
CA SER A 184 13.05 -16.51 18.41
C SER A 184 13.50 -17.04 19.76
N VAL A 185 14.48 -16.37 20.36
CA VAL A 185 14.89 -16.59 21.74
C VAL A 185 14.91 -15.25 22.48
N LEU A 186 14.09 -15.16 23.52
CA LEU A 186 14.08 -14.03 24.44
C LEU A 186 14.99 -14.33 25.63
N HIS A 187 15.85 -13.39 26.00
CA HIS A 187 16.59 -13.39 27.25
C HIS A 187 16.15 -12.24 28.15
N TRP A 188 15.23 -12.50 29.05
CA TRP A 188 14.79 -11.53 30.06
C TRP A 188 15.66 -11.60 31.31
N ARG A 189 16.82 -10.94 31.22
CA ARG A 189 17.87 -11.02 32.26
C ARG A 189 17.40 -10.60 33.64
N ALA A 190 16.59 -9.54 33.75
CA ALA A 190 16.06 -9.05 35.03
C ALA A 190 15.23 -10.08 35.80
N LYS A 191 14.60 -11.02 35.09
CA LYS A 191 13.81 -12.12 35.68
C LYS A 191 14.57 -13.45 35.71
N GLY A 192 15.79 -13.50 35.18
CA GLY A 192 16.52 -14.77 35.03
C GLY A 192 15.75 -15.79 34.18
N LEU A 193 15.05 -15.31 33.16
CA LEU A 193 14.15 -16.08 32.29
C LEU A 193 14.65 -16.05 30.85
N SER A 194 14.63 -17.21 30.19
CA SER A 194 14.73 -17.29 28.74
C SER A 194 13.49 -18.00 28.19
N VAL A 195 13.00 -17.54 27.06
CA VAL A 195 11.91 -18.16 26.33
C VAL A 195 12.37 -18.43 24.90
N ARG A 196 12.32 -19.71 24.50
CA ARG A 196 12.52 -20.12 23.11
C ARG A 196 11.17 -20.32 22.47
N GLN A 197 10.93 -19.62 21.37
CA GLN A 197 9.73 -19.78 20.53
C GLN A 197 10.11 -20.59 19.29
N GLU A 198 9.45 -21.72 19.11
CA GLU A 198 9.60 -22.63 17.98
C GLU A 198 8.30 -22.69 17.22
N THR A 199 8.34 -22.30 15.96
CA THR A 199 7.14 -22.20 15.11
C THR A 199 7.52 -22.25 13.64
N ARG A 200 6.58 -22.66 12.81
CA ARG A 200 6.59 -22.46 11.35
C ARG A 200 5.44 -21.54 10.94
N PHE A 201 4.93 -20.75 11.87
CA PHE A 201 3.92 -19.75 11.56
C PHE A 201 4.47 -18.74 10.54
N PRO A 202 3.72 -18.34 9.50
CA PRO A 202 2.31 -18.65 9.23
C PRO A 202 2.05 -19.92 8.38
N GLU A 203 3.04 -20.76 8.10
CA GLU A 203 2.86 -22.02 7.37
C GLU A 203 2.21 -23.12 8.24
N SER A 204 2.22 -22.94 9.55
CA SER A 204 1.59 -23.82 10.55
C SER A 204 0.84 -22.97 11.57
N ASP A 205 -0.29 -23.46 12.02
CA ASP A 205 -1.13 -22.83 13.04
C ASP A 205 -0.61 -23.01 14.49
N THR A 206 0.52 -23.68 14.66
CA THR A 206 1.04 -24.09 15.97
C THR A 206 2.36 -23.42 16.31
N THR A 207 2.43 -22.84 17.52
CA THR A 207 3.63 -22.27 18.13
C THR A 207 3.92 -22.95 19.47
N ARG A 208 5.20 -23.18 19.78
CA ARG A 208 5.67 -23.75 21.04
C ARG A 208 6.62 -22.79 21.73
N LEU A 209 6.38 -22.57 23.03
CA LEU A 209 7.28 -21.80 23.89
C LEU A 209 7.92 -22.78 24.88
N SER A 210 9.24 -22.75 25.01
CA SER A 210 10.00 -23.47 26.03
C SER A 210 10.65 -22.47 26.97
N LEU A 211 10.36 -22.58 28.28
CA LEU A 211 10.85 -21.67 29.29
C LEU A 211 12.06 -22.25 30.04
N THR A 212 13.07 -21.46 30.23
CA THR A 212 14.22 -21.76 31.08
C THR A 212 14.34 -20.68 32.15
N CYS A 213 14.26 -21.06 33.42
CA CYS A 213 14.30 -20.14 34.55
C CYS A 213 15.51 -20.43 35.43
N ALA A 214 16.29 -19.41 35.79
CA ALA A 214 17.35 -19.55 36.79
C ALA A 214 16.82 -19.99 38.17
N ARG A 215 15.59 -19.53 38.48
CA ARG A 215 14.77 -19.92 39.65
C ARG A 215 13.31 -19.82 39.28
N PRO A 216 12.40 -20.59 39.95
CA PRO A 216 10.98 -20.49 39.67
C PRO A 216 10.46 -19.04 39.76
N THR A 217 9.80 -18.56 38.70
CA THR A 217 9.41 -17.16 38.53
C THR A 217 7.90 -17.05 38.38
N THR A 218 7.28 -16.21 39.22
CA THR A 218 5.84 -15.92 39.13
C THR A 218 5.61 -14.75 38.18
N MET A 219 4.86 -15.01 37.11
CA MET A 219 4.45 -13.98 36.14
C MET A 219 3.20 -14.42 35.36
N ALA A 220 2.55 -13.47 34.73
CA ALA A 220 1.52 -13.74 33.73
C ALA A 220 2.20 -13.83 32.33
N LEU A 221 1.99 -14.96 31.64
CA LEU A 221 2.27 -15.04 30.21
C LEU A 221 0.98 -14.64 29.47
N ARG A 222 1.05 -13.55 28.73
CA ARG A 222 -0.05 -12.99 27.93
C ARG A 222 0.20 -13.31 26.47
N VAL A 223 -0.59 -14.22 25.93
CA VAL A 223 -0.49 -14.65 24.53
C VAL A 223 -1.54 -13.93 23.72
N ARG A 224 -1.14 -13.23 22.68
CA ARG A 224 -2.08 -12.54 21.79
C ARG A 224 -3.03 -13.56 21.14
N PHE A 225 -4.32 -13.27 21.19
CA PHE A 225 -5.36 -13.94 20.43
C PHE A 225 -5.74 -13.01 19.26
N PRO A 226 -5.16 -13.23 18.06
CA PRO A 226 -5.34 -12.34 16.93
C PRO A 226 -6.81 -12.15 16.54
N SER A 227 -7.16 -10.97 16.04
CA SER A 227 -8.54 -10.66 15.61
C SER A 227 -9.03 -11.56 14.47
N TRP A 228 -8.15 -11.99 13.57
CA TRP A 228 -8.47 -12.91 12.48
C TRP A 228 -8.74 -14.35 12.93
N ALA A 229 -8.32 -14.77 14.12
CA ALA A 229 -8.44 -16.15 14.56
C ALA A 229 -9.82 -16.42 15.18
N ARG A 230 -10.53 -17.43 14.67
CA ARG A 230 -11.85 -17.83 15.21
C ARG A 230 -11.77 -18.68 16.49
N GLY A 231 -10.58 -19.13 16.84
CA GLY A 231 -10.34 -19.94 18.02
C GLY A 231 -8.89 -19.96 18.44
N MET A 232 -8.65 -20.28 19.71
CA MET A 232 -7.32 -20.47 20.28
C MET A 232 -7.36 -21.66 21.24
N THR A 233 -6.36 -22.53 21.16
CA THR A 233 -6.14 -23.53 22.19
C THR A 233 -4.74 -23.39 22.78
N ILE A 234 -4.65 -23.54 24.09
CA ILE A 234 -3.36 -23.48 24.81
C ILE A 234 -3.24 -24.73 25.69
N SER A 235 -2.06 -25.34 25.69
CA SER A 235 -1.70 -26.34 26.68
C SER A 235 -0.38 -25.99 27.36
N VAL A 236 -0.25 -26.34 28.63
CA VAL A 236 0.97 -26.21 29.41
C VAL A 236 1.39 -27.60 29.89
N ASN A 237 2.61 -28.02 29.51
CA ASN A 237 3.15 -29.36 29.81
C ASN A 237 2.18 -30.49 29.40
N GLY A 238 1.54 -30.32 28.23
CA GLY A 238 0.56 -31.28 27.70
C GLY A 238 -0.84 -31.19 28.30
N ARG A 239 -1.07 -30.34 29.30
CA ARG A 239 -2.40 -30.16 29.92
C ARG A 239 -3.11 -28.97 29.31
N ALA A 240 -4.30 -29.17 28.77
CA ALA A 240 -5.12 -28.10 28.21
C ALA A 240 -5.42 -27.03 29.27
N GLN A 241 -5.42 -25.77 28.84
CA GLN A 241 -5.78 -24.61 29.65
C GLN A 241 -7.12 -24.05 29.15
N THR A 242 -7.94 -23.56 30.09
CA THR A 242 -9.14 -22.82 29.71
C THR A 242 -8.75 -21.46 29.16
N VAL A 243 -9.15 -21.17 27.93
CA VAL A 243 -8.96 -19.85 27.30
C VAL A 243 -10.28 -19.09 27.40
N THR A 244 -10.30 -18.04 28.20
CA THR A 244 -11.46 -17.13 28.36
C THR A 244 -11.35 -15.87 27.51
N ALA A 245 -10.22 -15.68 26.82
CA ALA A 245 -9.98 -14.58 25.90
C ALA A 245 -10.81 -14.72 24.61
N HIS A 246 -11.06 -13.60 23.96
CA HIS A 246 -11.71 -13.51 22.65
C HIS A 246 -10.75 -13.00 21.58
N PRO A 247 -11.05 -13.18 20.29
CA PRO A 247 -10.25 -12.57 19.21
C PRO A 247 -10.04 -11.06 19.43
N GLY A 248 -8.83 -10.56 19.12
CA GLY A 248 -8.44 -9.18 19.39
C GLY A 248 -8.11 -8.88 20.86
N SER A 249 -7.73 -9.91 21.65
CA SER A 249 -7.37 -9.76 23.06
C SER A 249 -6.15 -10.59 23.46
N TYR A 250 -5.91 -10.77 24.75
CA TYR A 250 -4.82 -11.60 25.30
C TYR A 250 -5.34 -12.74 26.15
N ALA A 251 -4.93 -13.96 25.85
CA ALA A 251 -5.07 -15.09 26.76
C ALA A 251 -4.00 -14.99 27.86
N THR A 252 -4.41 -15.00 29.13
CA THR A 252 -3.52 -14.80 30.27
C THR A 252 -3.31 -16.09 31.04
N LEU A 253 -2.05 -16.51 31.17
CA LEU A 253 -1.62 -17.66 31.96
C LEU A 253 -0.81 -17.19 33.17
N ALA A 254 -1.47 -16.88 34.27
CA ALA A 254 -0.83 -16.44 35.52
C ALA A 254 -0.45 -17.63 36.37
N ARG A 255 0.87 -17.88 36.54
CA ARG A 255 1.37 -19.00 37.33
C ARG A 255 2.83 -18.81 37.75
N ARG A 256 3.31 -19.69 38.61
CA ARG A 256 4.74 -19.87 38.91
C ARG A 256 5.36 -20.80 37.85
N TRP A 257 6.22 -20.24 37.00
CA TRP A 257 6.92 -20.93 35.93
C TRP A 257 8.21 -21.57 36.42
N GLN A 258 8.55 -22.72 35.85
CA GLN A 258 9.75 -23.47 36.16
C GLN A 258 10.56 -23.74 34.89
N SER A 259 11.85 -24.00 35.06
CA SER A 259 12.69 -24.43 33.96
C SER A 259 12.19 -25.74 33.37
N GLY A 260 12.04 -25.79 32.04
CA GLY A 260 11.49 -26.95 31.32
C GLY A 260 9.99 -26.86 31.05
N ASP A 261 9.27 -25.85 31.59
CA ASP A 261 7.87 -25.64 31.21
C ASP A 261 7.72 -25.37 29.71
N LYS A 262 6.70 -26.00 29.12
CA LYS A 262 6.38 -25.90 27.69
C LYS A 262 4.95 -25.43 27.49
N VAL A 263 4.77 -24.42 26.65
CA VAL A 263 3.44 -23.93 26.25
C VAL A 263 3.26 -24.22 24.76
N LYS A 264 2.18 -24.90 24.40
CA LYS A 264 1.76 -25.08 23.02
C LYS A 264 0.53 -24.21 22.78
N ILE A 265 0.59 -23.39 21.72
CA ILE A 265 -0.46 -22.49 21.26
C ILE A 265 -0.89 -22.97 19.88
N THR A 266 -2.19 -23.07 19.63
CA THR A 266 -2.72 -23.36 18.29
C THR A 266 -3.77 -22.31 17.94
N LEU A 267 -3.60 -21.70 16.76
CA LEU A 267 -4.44 -20.65 16.20
C LEU A 267 -4.95 -21.10 14.82
N PRO A 268 -6.07 -21.83 14.74
CA PRO A 268 -6.58 -22.34 13.47
C PRO A 268 -6.81 -21.21 12.48
N MET A 269 -6.17 -21.29 11.32
CA MET A 269 -6.34 -20.34 10.24
C MET A 269 -7.56 -20.69 9.40
N HIS A 270 -8.20 -19.68 8.84
CA HIS A 270 -9.34 -19.84 7.93
C HIS A 270 -9.30 -18.78 6.84
N LEU A 271 -10.01 -19.03 5.76
CA LEU A 271 -10.23 -18.08 4.68
C LEU A 271 -11.28 -17.05 5.10
N TYR A 272 -11.05 -15.78 4.79
CA TYR A 272 -12.03 -14.71 4.91
C TYR A 272 -11.74 -13.61 3.89
N GLN A 273 -12.67 -12.69 3.73
CA GLN A 273 -12.52 -11.56 2.84
C GLN A 273 -12.75 -10.25 3.59
N GLU A 274 -12.09 -9.21 3.11
CA GLU A 274 -12.29 -7.81 3.53
C GLU A 274 -12.76 -7.01 2.31
N THR A 275 -13.86 -6.30 2.47
CA THR A 275 -14.39 -5.41 1.42
C THR A 275 -13.76 -4.04 1.52
N MET A 276 -13.64 -3.35 0.38
CA MET A 276 -13.31 -1.93 0.39
C MET A 276 -14.43 -1.12 1.04
N PRO A 277 -14.11 -0.09 1.84
CA PRO A 277 -15.13 0.70 2.53
C PRO A 277 -16.02 1.50 1.59
N ASP A 278 -15.50 1.91 0.44
CA ASP A 278 -16.16 2.72 -0.59
C ASP A 278 -16.65 1.90 -1.79
N ASP A 279 -16.33 0.60 -1.86
CA ASP A 279 -16.79 -0.30 -2.92
C ASP A 279 -16.94 -1.75 -2.38
N PRO A 280 -18.14 -2.15 -1.96
CA PRO A 280 -18.37 -3.50 -1.41
C PRO A 280 -18.24 -4.63 -2.43
N THR A 281 -18.17 -4.33 -3.72
CA THR A 281 -17.91 -5.32 -4.77
C THR A 281 -16.44 -5.66 -4.90
N LYS A 282 -15.57 -4.84 -4.33
CA LYS A 282 -14.12 -4.98 -4.38
C LYS A 282 -13.60 -5.58 -3.07
N VAL A 283 -13.00 -6.77 -3.16
CA VAL A 283 -12.59 -7.56 -1.99
C VAL A 283 -11.12 -7.97 -2.03
N ALA A 284 -10.48 -8.02 -0.87
CA ALA A 284 -9.24 -8.75 -0.65
C ALA A 284 -9.54 -10.09 0.02
N ILE A 285 -8.80 -11.13 -0.34
CA ILE A 285 -8.95 -12.48 0.23
C ILE A 285 -7.76 -12.76 1.14
N LEU A 286 -8.05 -13.26 2.34
CA LEU A 286 -7.06 -13.53 3.36
C LEU A 286 -7.17 -14.96 3.90
N TYR A 287 -6.02 -15.47 4.38
CA TYR A 287 -5.93 -16.72 5.12
C TYR A 287 -5.14 -16.53 6.42
N GLY A 288 -5.81 -16.54 7.55
CA GLY A 288 -5.19 -16.11 8.80
C GLY A 288 -4.66 -14.68 8.68
N PRO A 289 -3.38 -14.39 9.02
CA PRO A 289 -2.80 -13.05 8.90
C PRO A 289 -2.40 -12.67 7.47
N LEU A 290 -2.50 -13.60 6.51
CA LEU A 290 -1.93 -13.45 5.18
C LEU A 290 -2.93 -12.97 4.15
N VAL A 291 -2.58 -11.91 3.42
CA VAL A 291 -3.26 -11.52 2.19
C VAL A 291 -2.84 -12.46 1.07
N LEU A 292 -3.81 -12.97 0.33
CA LEU A 292 -3.59 -13.84 -0.82
C LEU A 292 -3.67 -13.02 -2.11
N ALA A 293 -2.62 -13.10 -2.91
CA ALA A 293 -2.55 -12.43 -4.20
C ALA A 293 -2.76 -13.43 -5.35
N GLY A 294 -3.62 -13.09 -6.29
CA GLY A 294 -3.82 -13.86 -7.52
C GLY A 294 -2.63 -13.74 -8.43
N GLN A 295 -2.18 -14.86 -8.97
CA GLN A 295 -1.03 -14.97 -9.87
C GLN A 295 -1.51 -14.83 -11.32
N LEU A 296 -1.06 -13.81 -12.02
CA LEU A 296 -1.52 -13.46 -13.39
C LEU A 296 -0.43 -13.64 -14.45
N GLY A 297 0.60 -14.45 -14.14
CA GLY A 297 1.70 -14.74 -15.05
C GLY A 297 2.78 -13.66 -15.05
N ASP A 298 3.66 -13.73 -16.02
CA ASP A 298 4.85 -12.86 -16.15
C ASP A 298 5.05 -12.32 -17.57
N ALA A 299 4.03 -12.45 -18.41
CA ALA A 299 4.09 -12.04 -19.80
C ALA A 299 4.59 -10.60 -19.97
N GLY A 300 5.65 -10.43 -20.76
CA GLY A 300 6.28 -9.15 -21.03
C GLY A 300 7.22 -8.62 -19.94
N LEU A 301 7.33 -9.28 -18.80
CA LEU A 301 8.23 -8.88 -17.71
C LEU A 301 9.62 -9.50 -17.88
N LYS A 302 10.63 -8.78 -17.41
CA LYS A 302 12.01 -9.29 -17.27
C LYS A 302 12.31 -9.44 -15.78
N ASP A 303 12.91 -10.56 -15.42
CA ASP A 303 13.30 -10.78 -14.01
C ASP A 303 14.77 -10.36 -13.77
N PRO A 304 15.06 -9.44 -12.85
CA PRO A 304 14.11 -8.63 -12.08
C PRO A 304 13.45 -7.53 -12.91
N VAL A 305 12.32 -7.02 -12.43
CA VAL A 305 11.76 -5.78 -13.00
C VAL A 305 12.41 -4.60 -12.29
N PRO A 306 13.31 -3.86 -12.95
CA PRO A 306 14.00 -2.76 -12.30
C PRO A 306 13.04 -1.59 -12.10
N TYR A 307 13.12 -0.95 -10.94
CA TYR A 307 12.57 0.39 -10.76
C TYR A 307 13.51 1.34 -11.52
N ALA A 308 13.00 1.92 -12.59
CA ALA A 308 13.75 2.96 -13.28
C ALA A 308 13.56 4.28 -12.53
N ALA A 309 14.53 4.67 -11.73
CA ALA A 309 14.52 5.91 -10.96
C ALA A 309 14.30 7.17 -11.84
N ASN A 310 14.54 7.07 -13.15
CA ASN A 310 14.33 8.12 -14.13
C ASN A 310 13.44 7.67 -15.29
N ASP A 311 12.70 6.57 -15.15
CA ASP A 311 11.95 5.98 -16.24
C ASP A 311 10.75 5.15 -15.76
N GLN A 312 9.82 5.80 -15.06
CA GLN A 312 8.53 5.17 -14.73
C GLN A 312 7.78 4.71 -15.99
N SER A 313 8.04 5.35 -17.13
CA SER A 313 7.46 4.96 -18.41
C SER A 313 7.96 3.62 -18.95
N ALA A 314 9.07 3.07 -18.44
CA ALA A 314 9.47 1.71 -18.80
C ALA A 314 8.40 0.69 -18.40
N TYR A 315 7.57 1.00 -17.42
CA TYR A 315 6.47 0.15 -16.94
C TYR A 315 5.20 0.28 -17.77
N SER A 316 4.97 1.43 -18.38
CA SER A 316 3.81 1.67 -19.23
C SER A 316 3.90 0.96 -20.60
N ARG A 317 5.07 0.41 -20.95
CA ARG A 317 5.27 -0.30 -22.22
C ARG A 317 4.80 -1.75 -22.21
N VAL A 318 4.50 -2.27 -21.03
CA VAL A 318 4.01 -3.64 -20.89
C VAL A 318 2.54 -3.55 -20.49
N SER A 319 1.65 -3.79 -21.45
CA SER A 319 0.21 -3.78 -21.20
C SER A 319 -0.14 -4.74 -20.06
N ASP A 320 -0.95 -4.28 -19.12
CA ASP A 320 -1.44 -5.12 -18.05
C ASP A 320 -2.33 -6.22 -18.61
N PRO A 321 -2.31 -7.42 -18.02
CA PRO A 321 -3.21 -8.49 -18.44
C PRO A 321 -4.63 -8.15 -18.00
N ARG A 322 -5.59 -8.76 -18.67
CA ARG A 322 -6.96 -8.74 -18.19
C ARG A 322 -7.04 -9.43 -16.83
N VAL A 323 -7.46 -8.70 -15.81
CA VAL A 323 -7.66 -9.25 -14.47
C VAL A 323 -8.99 -9.99 -14.43
N PRO A 324 -9.03 -11.27 -14.01
CA PRO A 324 -10.28 -11.99 -13.86
C PRO A 324 -11.16 -11.39 -12.78
N VAL A 325 -12.47 -11.37 -13.01
CA VAL A 325 -13.47 -11.09 -11.98
C VAL A 325 -13.95 -12.38 -11.33
N LEU A 326 -14.47 -12.29 -10.11
CA LEU A 326 -14.98 -13.45 -9.38
C LEU A 326 -16.51 -13.47 -9.36
N MET A 327 -17.08 -14.50 -9.96
CA MET A 327 -18.53 -14.74 -9.99
C MET A 327 -19.01 -15.44 -8.71
N ALA A 328 -18.68 -14.87 -7.55
CA ALA A 328 -18.82 -15.51 -6.24
C ALA A 328 -19.34 -14.54 -5.15
N ALA A 329 -19.96 -13.42 -5.53
CA ALA A 329 -20.49 -12.48 -4.57
C ALA A 329 -21.57 -13.14 -3.69
N GLY A 330 -21.35 -13.11 -2.37
CA GLY A 330 -22.25 -13.73 -1.40
C GLY A 330 -22.03 -15.24 -1.14
N GLU A 331 -21.16 -15.89 -1.92
CA GLU A 331 -20.87 -17.31 -1.71
C GLU A 331 -19.76 -17.52 -0.66
N PRO A 332 -19.84 -18.56 0.20
CA PRO A 332 -18.78 -18.89 1.13
C PRO A 332 -17.46 -19.17 0.41
N LEU A 333 -16.35 -18.58 0.87
CA LEU A 333 -15.03 -18.73 0.24
C LEU A 333 -14.62 -20.19 0.07
N GLU A 334 -14.87 -21.03 1.07
CA GLU A 334 -14.51 -22.45 1.07
C GLU A 334 -15.29 -23.25 0.02
N SER A 335 -16.40 -22.74 -0.52
CA SER A 335 -17.17 -23.41 -1.58
C SER A 335 -16.44 -23.39 -2.93
N TRP A 336 -15.66 -22.34 -3.22
CA TRP A 336 -15.04 -22.11 -4.52
C TRP A 336 -13.54 -21.83 -4.49
N LEU A 337 -12.93 -21.57 -3.32
CA LEU A 337 -11.49 -21.39 -3.19
C LEU A 337 -10.88 -22.63 -2.54
N LYS A 338 -10.18 -23.45 -3.31
CA LYS A 338 -9.69 -24.77 -2.91
C LYS A 338 -8.18 -24.76 -2.69
N PRO A 339 -7.68 -25.44 -1.63
CA PRO A 339 -6.24 -25.61 -1.45
C PRO A 339 -5.65 -26.44 -2.58
N VAL A 340 -4.45 -26.08 -3.02
CA VAL A 340 -3.70 -26.82 -4.05
C VAL A 340 -2.87 -27.90 -3.38
N ALA A 341 -3.09 -29.17 -3.76
CA ALA A 341 -2.41 -30.31 -3.18
C ALA A 341 -0.88 -30.19 -3.32
N GLY A 342 -0.15 -30.43 -2.24
CA GLY A 342 1.32 -30.37 -2.22
C GLY A 342 1.92 -28.95 -2.26
N GLN A 343 1.12 -27.90 -2.27
CA GLN A 343 1.56 -26.52 -2.24
C GLN A 343 1.00 -25.80 -1.01
N PRO A 344 1.73 -25.70 0.09
CA PRO A 344 1.27 -25.02 1.29
C PRO A 344 0.84 -23.58 0.99
N LEU A 345 -0.21 -23.10 1.67
CA LEU A 345 -0.74 -21.74 1.58
C LEU A 345 -1.15 -21.31 0.15
N THR A 346 -1.28 -22.27 -0.77
CA THR A 346 -1.66 -22.00 -2.16
C THR A 346 -3.09 -22.49 -2.38
N PHE A 347 -3.89 -21.62 -2.99
CA PHE A 347 -5.29 -21.87 -3.28
C PHE A 347 -5.58 -21.62 -4.76
N ARG A 348 -6.66 -22.20 -5.27
CA ARG A 348 -7.15 -21.95 -6.62
C ARG A 348 -8.66 -21.76 -6.60
N THR A 349 -9.13 -20.77 -7.35
CA THR A 349 -10.57 -20.61 -7.60
C THR A 349 -11.09 -21.81 -8.41
N ALA A 350 -12.36 -22.15 -8.24
CA ALA A 350 -12.98 -23.29 -8.88
C ALA A 350 -14.32 -22.90 -9.50
N GLY A 351 -14.32 -22.62 -10.80
CA GLY A 351 -15.49 -22.33 -11.60
C GLY A 351 -16.09 -20.94 -11.45
N VAL A 352 -15.42 -20.03 -10.68
CA VAL A 352 -15.91 -18.68 -10.43
C VAL A 352 -15.10 -17.58 -11.15
N GLY A 353 -13.87 -17.89 -11.55
CA GLY A 353 -13.05 -16.92 -12.29
C GLY A 353 -13.57 -16.64 -13.70
N ARG A 354 -13.56 -15.39 -14.15
CA ARG A 354 -13.88 -15.01 -15.54
C ARG A 354 -12.82 -14.06 -16.06
N PRO A 355 -12.14 -14.37 -17.20
CA PRO A 355 -12.42 -15.51 -18.10
C PRO A 355 -11.96 -16.88 -17.59
N GLU A 356 -11.08 -16.96 -16.58
CA GLU A 356 -10.48 -18.20 -16.10
C GLU A 356 -10.27 -18.22 -14.58
N ASP A 357 -10.11 -19.40 -14.04
CA ASP A 357 -9.77 -19.59 -12.63
C ASP A 357 -8.30 -19.27 -12.36
N VAL A 358 -8.04 -18.69 -11.17
CA VAL A 358 -6.74 -18.14 -10.79
C VAL A 358 -6.17 -18.85 -9.57
N THR A 359 -4.85 -18.97 -9.52
CA THR A 359 -4.11 -19.45 -8.34
C THR A 359 -3.77 -18.25 -7.44
N LEU A 360 -4.02 -18.38 -6.15
CA LEU A 360 -3.71 -17.39 -5.12
C LEU A 360 -2.61 -17.92 -4.19
N LYS A 361 -1.66 -17.05 -3.86
CA LYS A 361 -0.56 -17.33 -2.93
C LYS A 361 -0.43 -16.19 -1.92
N PRO A 362 0.25 -16.40 -0.77
CA PRO A 362 0.60 -15.30 0.12
C PRO A 362 1.32 -14.18 -0.62
N PHE A 363 0.90 -12.96 -0.41
CA PHE A 363 1.42 -11.80 -1.15
C PHE A 363 2.93 -11.61 -0.96
N TYR A 364 3.47 -11.92 0.21
CA TYR A 364 4.92 -11.86 0.45
C TYR A 364 5.72 -12.82 -0.44
N SER A 365 5.13 -13.92 -0.90
CA SER A 365 5.79 -14.88 -1.79
C SER A 365 5.69 -14.51 -3.28
N THR A 366 4.94 -13.45 -3.61
CA THR A 366 4.78 -12.93 -4.98
C THR A 366 5.81 -11.83 -5.20
N TYR A 367 7.07 -12.20 -5.41
CA TYR A 367 8.15 -11.24 -5.64
C TYR A 367 8.36 -10.91 -7.12
N PHE A 368 8.02 -11.82 -8.01
CA PHE A 368 8.09 -11.64 -9.47
C PHE A 368 6.78 -12.09 -10.13
N GLY A 369 6.42 -11.44 -11.23
CA GLY A 369 5.18 -11.69 -11.96
C GLY A 369 4.08 -10.69 -11.64
N ARG A 370 3.02 -10.75 -12.45
CA ARG A 370 1.83 -9.92 -12.33
C ARG A 370 0.87 -10.51 -11.31
N TYR A 371 0.18 -9.64 -10.58
CA TYR A 371 -0.72 -10.08 -9.51
C TYR A 371 -1.91 -9.16 -9.35
N THR A 372 -2.89 -9.63 -8.59
CA THR A 372 -3.91 -8.77 -8.00
C THR A 372 -4.12 -9.13 -6.54
N VAL A 373 -4.25 -8.11 -5.69
CA VAL A 373 -4.64 -8.23 -4.27
C VAL A 373 -6.14 -8.08 -4.12
N TYR A 374 -6.72 -7.16 -4.89
CA TYR A 374 -8.15 -6.86 -4.85
C TYR A 374 -8.85 -7.42 -6.08
N TRP A 375 -10.07 -7.88 -5.86
CA TRP A 375 -10.91 -8.56 -6.84
C TRP A 375 -12.25 -7.87 -6.97
N ASP A 376 -12.71 -7.68 -8.19
CA ASP A 376 -14.09 -7.33 -8.45
C ASP A 376 -14.96 -8.59 -8.37
N THR A 377 -16.02 -8.54 -7.55
CA THR A 377 -16.91 -9.68 -7.32
C THR A 377 -18.32 -9.36 -7.79
N PHE A 378 -18.93 -10.32 -8.47
CA PHE A 378 -20.28 -10.21 -9.01
C PHE A 378 -21.14 -11.42 -8.67
N THR A 379 -22.45 -11.21 -8.62
CA THR A 379 -23.44 -12.30 -8.80
C THR A 379 -23.68 -12.51 -10.30
N PRO A 380 -24.22 -13.67 -10.73
CA PRO A 380 -24.61 -13.85 -12.12
C PRO A 380 -25.57 -12.77 -12.64
N ALA A 381 -26.50 -12.32 -11.80
CA ALA A 381 -27.46 -11.29 -12.18
C ALA A 381 -26.81 -9.91 -12.33
N SER A 382 -25.96 -9.50 -11.38
CA SER A 382 -25.25 -8.22 -11.47
C SER A 382 -24.23 -8.21 -12.61
N TRP A 383 -23.57 -9.34 -12.88
CA TRP A 383 -22.67 -9.45 -14.02
C TRP A 383 -23.38 -9.25 -15.36
N ALA A 384 -24.52 -9.91 -15.56
CA ALA A 384 -25.30 -9.76 -16.80
C ALA A 384 -25.67 -8.30 -17.13
N GLN A 385 -25.85 -7.47 -16.08
CA GLN A 385 -26.13 -6.03 -16.26
C GLN A 385 -24.89 -5.20 -16.59
N HIS A 386 -23.71 -5.60 -16.11
CA HIS A 386 -22.49 -4.80 -16.16
C HIS A 386 -21.42 -5.33 -17.13
N GLU A 387 -21.59 -6.55 -17.66
CA GLU A 387 -20.55 -7.23 -18.45
C GLU A 387 -20.08 -6.40 -19.64
N SER A 388 -20.99 -5.82 -20.40
CA SER A 388 -20.66 -5.04 -21.60
C SER A 388 -19.86 -3.79 -21.26
N ASP A 389 -20.27 -3.05 -20.25
CA ASP A 389 -19.63 -1.80 -19.84
C ASP A 389 -18.29 -2.06 -19.16
N TYR A 390 -18.22 -3.11 -18.35
CA TYR A 390 -16.98 -3.54 -17.72
C TYR A 390 -15.92 -3.96 -18.75
N GLN A 391 -16.31 -4.78 -19.73
CA GLN A 391 -15.41 -5.20 -20.81
C GLN A 391 -14.97 -4.02 -21.68
N ALA A 392 -15.88 -3.11 -22.03
CA ALA A 392 -15.56 -1.93 -22.81
C ALA A 392 -14.65 -0.96 -22.05
N SER A 393 -14.83 -0.80 -20.75
CA SER A 393 -13.98 0.03 -19.90
C SER A 393 -12.56 -0.55 -19.80
N GLN A 394 -12.45 -1.85 -19.51
CA GLN A 394 -11.15 -2.52 -19.48
C GLN A 394 -10.42 -2.45 -20.83
N ALA A 395 -11.12 -2.69 -21.92
CA ALA A 395 -10.53 -2.61 -23.25
C ALA A 395 -10.01 -1.19 -23.57
N ARG A 396 -10.73 -0.15 -23.19
CA ARG A 396 -10.30 1.25 -23.37
C ARG A 396 -9.03 1.54 -22.56
N THR A 397 -8.99 1.13 -21.29
CA THR A 397 -7.81 1.32 -20.43
C THR A 397 -6.59 0.61 -20.99
N LEU A 398 -6.71 -0.67 -21.34
CA LEU A 398 -5.62 -1.45 -21.93
C LEU A 398 -5.16 -0.86 -23.27
N ALA A 399 -6.08 -0.40 -24.11
CA ALA A 399 -5.73 0.23 -25.39
C ALA A 399 -5.01 1.57 -25.20
N LEU A 400 -5.36 2.35 -24.20
CA LEU A 400 -4.66 3.59 -23.86
C LEU A 400 -3.24 3.28 -23.33
N GLU A 401 -3.13 2.37 -22.37
CA GLU A 401 -1.85 1.95 -21.80
C GLU A 401 -0.89 1.39 -22.86
N ALA A 402 -1.37 0.53 -23.74
CA ALA A 402 -0.56 -0.04 -24.83
C ALA A 402 -0.01 1.01 -25.81
N ARG A 403 -0.65 2.16 -25.91
CA ARG A 403 -0.21 3.27 -26.76
C ARG A 403 0.56 4.35 -25.98
N THR A 404 0.53 4.34 -24.65
CA THR A 404 1.22 5.34 -23.82
C THR A 404 2.74 5.16 -23.97
N VAL A 405 3.41 6.21 -24.36
CA VAL A 405 4.88 6.27 -24.54
C VAL A 405 5.52 6.74 -23.25
N ASP A 406 4.87 7.70 -22.59
CA ASP A 406 5.29 8.28 -21.32
C ASP A 406 4.11 8.86 -20.56
N GLU A 407 4.19 8.90 -19.25
CA GLU A 407 3.18 9.49 -18.37
C GLU A 407 3.86 10.26 -17.24
N MET A 408 3.54 11.53 -17.13
CA MET A 408 3.91 12.38 -16.02
C MET A 408 2.68 12.66 -15.15
N LYS A 409 2.82 12.48 -13.85
CA LYS A 409 1.78 12.72 -12.86
C LYS A 409 2.12 13.99 -12.07
N PRO A 410 1.46 15.11 -12.35
CA PRO A 410 1.69 16.37 -11.67
C PRO A 410 1.38 16.25 -10.18
N GLY A 411 2.20 16.89 -9.33
CA GLY A 411 2.03 16.84 -7.88
C GLY A 411 2.56 15.57 -7.20
N GLU A 412 2.96 14.55 -7.94
CA GLU A 412 3.66 13.38 -7.41
C GLU A 412 5.16 13.64 -7.44
N GLN A 413 5.79 13.72 -6.26
CA GLN A 413 7.19 14.15 -6.12
C GLN A 413 8.15 13.33 -6.97
N GLN A 414 8.01 12.00 -6.97
CA GLN A 414 8.91 11.13 -7.72
C GLN A 414 8.68 11.26 -9.22
N SER A 415 7.43 11.31 -9.68
CA SER A 415 7.11 11.52 -11.09
C SER A 415 7.66 12.86 -11.60
N GLU A 416 7.50 13.93 -10.81
CA GLU A 416 8.03 15.27 -11.15
C GLU A 416 9.56 15.29 -11.19
N HIS A 417 10.22 14.60 -10.25
CA HIS A 417 11.67 14.46 -10.24
C HIS A 417 12.17 13.69 -11.48
N ASP A 418 11.57 12.56 -11.81
CA ASP A 418 11.97 11.72 -12.92
C ASP A 418 11.78 12.40 -14.28
N HIS A 419 10.83 13.33 -14.35
CA HIS A 419 10.58 14.16 -15.53
C HIS A 419 11.28 15.53 -15.49
N ALA A 420 12.24 15.70 -14.57
CA ALA A 420 13.07 16.91 -14.45
C ALA A 420 12.22 18.20 -14.39
N LEU A 421 11.20 18.22 -13.52
CA LEU A 421 10.32 19.38 -13.34
C LEU A 421 11.10 20.65 -13.11
N GLN A 422 10.71 21.70 -13.82
CA GLN A 422 11.13 23.09 -13.59
C GLN A 422 9.89 23.97 -13.47
N SER A 423 9.89 24.95 -12.59
CA SER A 423 8.71 25.80 -12.41
C SER A 423 9.02 27.17 -11.85
N GLU A 424 8.13 28.11 -12.11
CA GLU A 424 8.13 29.47 -11.55
C GLU A 424 6.69 29.85 -11.18
N LYS A 425 6.47 30.34 -9.97
CA LYS A 425 5.14 30.70 -9.43
C LYS A 425 4.13 29.57 -9.55
N SER A 426 4.57 28.34 -9.28
CA SER A 426 3.79 27.12 -9.42
C SER A 426 3.52 26.49 -8.05
N SER A 427 2.39 25.85 -7.91
CA SER A 427 1.97 25.09 -6.73
C SER A 427 1.36 23.74 -7.09
N THR A 428 1.27 22.88 -6.11
CA THR A 428 0.63 21.58 -6.22
C THR A 428 -0.40 21.40 -5.12
N GLY A 429 -1.37 20.54 -5.35
CA GLY A 429 -2.35 20.13 -4.36
C GLY A 429 -3.03 18.83 -4.75
N ALA A 430 -3.96 18.40 -3.91
CA ALA A 430 -4.86 17.29 -4.21
C ALA A 430 -6.25 17.82 -4.53
N GLY A 431 -7.03 17.07 -5.29
CA GLY A 431 -8.44 17.35 -5.50
C GLY A 431 -9.19 17.40 -4.15
N SER A 432 -10.27 18.16 -4.07
CA SER A 432 -11.05 18.34 -2.82
C SER A 432 -11.64 17.04 -2.27
N ASP A 433 -11.78 16.04 -3.12
CA ASP A 433 -12.26 14.70 -2.81
C ASP A 433 -11.11 13.69 -2.62
N GLY A 434 -9.83 14.17 -2.67
CA GLY A 434 -8.64 13.31 -2.64
C GLY A 434 -8.39 12.55 -3.94
N SER A 435 -9.19 12.77 -4.99
CA SER A 435 -9.02 12.12 -6.28
C SER A 435 -8.01 12.87 -7.16
N GLY A 436 -6.76 12.40 -7.14
CA GLY A 436 -5.71 12.93 -8.02
C GLY A 436 -4.99 14.18 -7.47
N HIS A 437 -3.73 14.30 -7.87
CA HIS A 437 -2.89 15.46 -7.60
C HIS A 437 -2.85 16.37 -8.83
N TRP A 438 -2.64 17.63 -8.61
CA TRP A 438 -2.54 18.61 -9.66
C TRP A 438 -1.36 19.54 -9.47
N ARG A 439 -0.97 20.16 -10.57
CA ARG A 439 -0.05 21.30 -10.58
C ARG A 439 -0.64 22.45 -11.35
N ASP A 440 -0.43 23.66 -10.83
CA ASP A 440 -0.79 24.91 -11.50
C ASP A 440 0.36 25.92 -11.47
N ALA A 441 0.19 27.04 -12.15
CA ALA A 441 1.04 28.21 -12.03
C ALA A 441 0.20 29.49 -12.10
N SER A 442 0.50 30.43 -11.21
CA SER A 442 -0.18 31.74 -11.15
C SER A 442 0.28 32.69 -12.25
N SER A 443 -0.40 33.82 -12.34
CA SER A 443 -0.23 34.87 -13.38
C SER A 443 1.21 35.04 -13.90
N GLY A 444 1.41 34.75 -15.19
CA GLY A 444 2.70 34.79 -15.86
C GLY A 444 3.68 33.70 -15.46
N GLY A 445 3.32 32.84 -14.48
CA GLY A 445 4.11 31.71 -14.05
C GLY A 445 3.99 30.51 -15.01
N TRP A 446 4.77 29.47 -14.73
CA TRP A 446 4.85 28.31 -15.58
C TRP A 446 5.39 27.09 -14.83
N PHE A 447 5.15 25.92 -15.39
CA PHE A 447 5.87 24.70 -15.05
C PHE A 447 6.14 23.90 -16.34
N SER A 448 7.24 23.14 -16.33
CA SER A 448 7.64 22.30 -17.45
C SER A 448 8.28 21.02 -16.98
N PHE A 449 8.18 19.99 -17.79
CA PHE A 449 8.80 18.69 -17.55
C PHE A 449 9.19 18.03 -18.86
N THR A 450 10.12 17.08 -18.78
CA THR A 450 10.63 16.34 -19.93
C THR A 450 9.89 15.02 -20.06
N VAL A 451 9.25 14.81 -21.20
CA VAL A 451 8.57 13.55 -21.52
C VAL A 451 9.25 12.82 -22.67
N LYS A 452 9.15 11.49 -22.69
CA LYS A 452 9.64 10.68 -23.79
C LYS A 452 8.75 10.77 -25.01
N THR A 453 9.37 10.63 -26.17
CA THR A 453 8.71 10.61 -27.47
C THR A 453 9.26 9.47 -28.33
N LEU A 454 8.52 9.10 -29.35
CA LEU A 454 8.99 8.20 -30.41
C LEU A 454 9.49 9.06 -31.59
N PRO A 455 10.76 8.90 -32.02
CA PRO A 455 11.36 9.76 -33.04
C PRO A 455 10.62 9.77 -34.39
N ASP A 456 9.99 8.62 -34.75
CA ASP A 456 9.50 8.39 -36.09
C ASP A 456 8.03 7.96 -36.15
N ALA A 457 7.25 8.24 -35.09
CA ALA A 457 5.85 7.86 -35.03
C ALA A 457 4.92 9.05 -34.71
N PRO A 458 3.73 9.12 -35.32
CA PRO A 458 2.72 10.09 -34.93
C PRO A 458 2.30 9.91 -33.46
N GLN A 459 2.23 11.01 -32.72
CA GLN A 459 1.94 11.02 -31.28
C GLN A 459 1.05 12.18 -30.91
N ASP A 460 0.34 12.00 -29.82
CA ASP A 460 -0.49 13.02 -29.20
C ASP A 460 -0.03 13.27 -27.76
N LEU A 461 -0.11 14.52 -27.32
CA LEU A 461 -0.06 14.91 -25.92
C LEU A 461 -1.48 14.89 -25.37
N VAL A 462 -1.72 14.11 -24.34
CA VAL A 462 -3.02 13.98 -23.65
C VAL A 462 -2.86 14.55 -22.26
N CYS A 463 -3.59 15.64 -21.97
CA CYS A 463 -3.57 16.28 -20.66
C CYS A 463 -4.93 16.14 -19.99
N THR A 464 -4.93 15.76 -18.72
CA THR A 464 -6.15 15.58 -17.90
C THR A 464 -6.38 16.85 -17.07
N TYR A 465 -7.60 17.35 -17.10
CA TYR A 465 -8.06 18.53 -16.36
C TYR A 465 -9.31 18.22 -15.54
N TRP A 466 -9.56 19.05 -14.51
CA TRP A 466 -10.81 19.01 -13.74
C TRP A 466 -11.87 19.90 -14.37
N GLY A 467 -13.04 19.36 -14.60
CA GLY A 467 -14.11 20.05 -15.33
C GLY A 467 -14.87 21.12 -14.54
N SER A 468 -14.66 21.19 -13.20
CA SER A 468 -15.25 22.25 -12.35
C SER A 468 -14.22 23.33 -11.98
N GLU A 469 -13.14 23.51 -12.74
CA GLU A 469 -12.14 24.54 -12.45
C GLU A 469 -12.75 25.95 -12.46
N GLU A 470 -12.39 26.73 -11.44
CA GLU A 470 -12.85 28.12 -11.26
C GLU A 470 -11.73 29.13 -11.57
N GLY A 471 -12.12 30.37 -11.86
CA GLY A 471 -11.23 31.48 -12.16
C GLY A 471 -10.77 31.53 -13.61
N ASP A 472 -9.92 32.54 -13.91
CA ASP A 472 -9.38 32.74 -15.25
C ASP A 472 -8.20 31.78 -15.50
N ARG A 473 -8.50 30.65 -16.13
CA ARG A 473 -7.52 29.62 -16.48
C ARG A 473 -7.30 29.61 -17.99
N VAL A 474 -6.39 30.47 -18.44
CA VAL A 474 -5.95 30.57 -19.84
C VAL A 474 -4.44 30.44 -19.90
N PHE A 475 -3.97 29.46 -20.65
CA PHE A 475 -2.54 29.17 -20.73
C PHE A 475 -2.18 28.50 -22.05
N ASP A 476 -0.92 28.67 -22.44
CA ASP A 476 -0.34 28.01 -23.59
C ASP A 476 0.35 26.71 -23.18
N VAL A 477 0.20 25.67 -24.00
CA VAL A 477 0.96 24.43 -23.94
C VAL A 477 2.04 24.51 -25.02
N LEU A 478 3.29 24.45 -24.58
CA LEU A 478 4.45 24.53 -25.48
C LEU A 478 5.22 23.21 -25.45
N VAL A 479 5.76 22.82 -26.60
CA VAL A 479 6.68 21.70 -26.73
C VAL A 479 8.00 22.23 -27.31
N ASP A 480 9.10 22.08 -26.57
CA ASP A 480 10.40 22.65 -26.88
C ASP A 480 10.33 24.15 -27.25
N GLY A 481 9.51 24.89 -26.50
CA GLY A 481 9.30 26.33 -26.68
C GLY A 481 8.32 26.70 -27.81
N THR A 482 7.85 25.74 -28.60
CA THR A 482 6.86 25.98 -29.66
C THR A 482 5.45 25.73 -29.13
N LYS A 483 4.57 26.71 -29.31
CA LYS A 483 3.16 26.57 -28.89
C LYS A 483 2.43 25.52 -29.74
N VAL A 484 1.85 24.53 -29.06
CA VAL A 484 1.04 23.46 -29.69
C VAL A 484 -0.44 23.63 -29.41
N ALA A 485 -0.81 24.27 -28.29
CA ALA A 485 -2.19 24.53 -27.95
C ALA A 485 -2.30 25.78 -27.04
N THR A 486 -3.48 26.38 -27.02
CA THR A 486 -3.93 27.28 -25.95
C THR A 486 -5.14 26.63 -25.29
N GLN A 487 -5.08 26.46 -23.98
CA GLN A 487 -6.15 25.85 -23.20
C GLN A 487 -6.87 26.91 -22.37
N THR A 488 -8.18 26.84 -22.37
CA THR A 488 -9.05 27.57 -21.46
C THR A 488 -9.88 26.58 -20.68
N LEU A 489 -9.93 26.72 -19.34
CA LEU A 489 -10.78 25.92 -18.46
C LEU A 489 -11.82 26.83 -17.83
N HIS A 490 -13.08 26.53 -18.05
CA HIS A 490 -14.19 27.39 -17.63
C HIS A 490 -15.44 26.57 -17.29
N GLN A 491 -15.31 25.65 -16.32
CA GLN A 491 -16.39 24.76 -15.85
C GLN A 491 -17.05 23.95 -17.00
N ASP A 492 -16.25 23.51 -17.96
CA ASP A 492 -16.75 22.89 -19.20
C ASP A 492 -17.41 21.53 -18.96
N LYS A 493 -17.03 20.82 -17.90
CA LYS A 493 -17.55 19.50 -17.51
C LYS A 493 -17.64 19.36 -15.99
N PRO A 494 -18.60 20.02 -15.35
CA PRO A 494 -18.70 20.05 -13.89
C PRO A 494 -18.76 18.65 -13.25
N GLY A 495 -17.88 18.40 -12.27
CA GLY A 495 -17.84 17.15 -11.52
C GLY A 495 -17.08 16.00 -12.20
N GLU A 496 -16.44 16.24 -13.35
CA GLU A 496 -15.74 15.20 -14.10
C GLU A 496 -14.29 15.59 -14.42
N TYR A 497 -13.40 14.60 -14.44
CA TYR A 497 -12.11 14.73 -15.10
C TYR A 497 -12.28 14.51 -16.59
N PHE A 498 -11.53 15.27 -17.40
CA PHE A 498 -11.56 15.08 -18.85
C PHE A 498 -10.20 15.29 -19.50
N ASP A 499 -9.99 14.53 -20.57
CA ASP A 499 -8.76 14.58 -21.35
C ASP A 499 -8.90 15.54 -22.53
N VAL A 500 -7.84 16.32 -22.75
CA VAL A 500 -7.65 17.14 -23.95
C VAL A 500 -6.47 16.58 -24.74
N VAL A 501 -6.75 16.24 -26.00
CA VAL A 501 -5.79 15.66 -26.93
C VAL A 501 -5.20 16.75 -27.81
N SER A 502 -3.89 16.96 -27.75
CA SER A 502 -3.15 17.88 -28.61
C SER A 502 -2.18 17.11 -29.51
N PRO A 503 -2.38 17.11 -30.83
CA PRO A 503 -1.43 16.48 -31.75
C PRO A 503 -0.01 17.06 -31.60
N LEU A 504 0.99 16.20 -31.44
CA LEU A 504 2.38 16.61 -31.49
C LEU A 504 2.82 16.77 -32.96
N PRO A 505 3.20 17.98 -33.40
CA PRO A 505 3.67 18.16 -34.77
C PRO A 505 4.91 17.33 -35.05
N ALA A 506 4.92 16.60 -36.17
CA ALA A 506 6.02 15.70 -36.55
C ALA A 506 7.39 16.40 -36.52
N GLY A 507 7.48 17.68 -36.95
CA GLY A 507 8.72 18.43 -36.94
C GLY A 507 9.28 18.76 -35.55
N LEU A 508 8.46 18.68 -34.50
CA LEU A 508 8.91 18.91 -33.12
C LEU A 508 9.49 17.64 -32.48
N VAL A 509 9.06 16.46 -32.91
CA VAL A 509 9.44 15.17 -32.33
C VAL A 509 10.40 14.35 -33.19
N ALA A 510 10.54 14.68 -34.48
CA ALA A 510 11.39 13.95 -35.41
C ALA A 510 12.83 13.85 -34.91
N GLY A 511 13.35 12.61 -34.85
CA GLY A 511 14.71 12.32 -34.37
C GLY A 511 14.92 12.51 -32.87
N LYS A 512 13.89 12.86 -32.10
CA LYS A 512 14.01 13.09 -30.65
C LYS A 512 13.39 11.96 -29.85
N SER A 513 14.09 11.51 -28.83
CA SER A 513 13.58 10.53 -27.84
C SER A 513 12.90 11.20 -26.64
N LYS A 514 13.07 12.54 -26.48
CA LYS A 514 12.48 13.33 -25.40
C LYS A 514 12.19 14.74 -25.88
N VAL A 515 11.16 15.36 -25.31
CA VAL A 515 10.82 16.78 -25.51
C VAL A 515 10.43 17.41 -24.17
N THR A 516 10.55 18.74 -24.08
CA THR A 516 10.09 19.48 -22.92
C THR A 516 8.68 20.00 -23.17
N VAL A 517 7.75 19.65 -22.30
CA VAL A 517 6.39 20.19 -22.27
C VAL A 517 6.32 21.31 -21.22
N ARG A 518 5.81 22.48 -21.58
CA ARG A 518 5.65 23.64 -20.70
C ARG A 518 4.22 24.15 -20.72
N PHE A 519 3.67 24.40 -19.54
CA PHE A 519 2.39 25.07 -19.32
C PHE A 519 2.68 26.50 -18.87
N GLN A 520 2.32 27.47 -19.71
CA GLN A 520 2.62 28.89 -19.51
C GLN A 520 1.34 29.67 -19.26
N ALA A 521 1.14 30.18 -18.05
CA ALA A 521 0.02 31.05 -17.73
C ALA A 521 0.07 32.37 -18.54
N HIS A 522 -1.08 32.83 -19.03
CA HIS A 522 -1.22 34.17 -19.56
C HIS A 522 -1.15 35.21 -18.43
N PRO A 523 -0.80 36.48 -18.74
CA PRO A 523 -0.84 37.56 -17.76
C PRO A 523 -2.24 37.69 -17.14
N GLY A 524 -2.32 37.66 -15.81
CA GLY A 524 -3.59 37.74 -15.08
C GLY A 524 -4.33 36.41 -14.93
N ALA A 525 -3.95 35.36 -15.67
CA ALA A 525 -4.59 34.05 -15.65
C ALA A 525 -3.70 32.99 -14.95
N MET A 526 -4.24 31.78 -14.80
CA MET A 526 -3.53 30.61 -14.26
C MET A 526 -3.30 29.56 -15.34
N ALA A 527 -2.19 28.80 -15.25
CA ALA A 527 -1.97 27.60 -16.01
C ALA A 527 -2.30 26.38 -15.15
N GLY A 528 -3.22 25.51 -15.62
CA GLY A 528 -3.62 24.28 -14.90
C GLY A 528 -4.93 24.49 -14.11
N GLY A 529 -5.41 23.66 -13.10
CA GLY A 529 -4.76 22.41 -12.63
C GLY A 529 -4.64 21.30 -13.68
N VAL A 530 -3.42 20.90 -13.86
CA VAL A 530 -3.14 19.73 -14.68
C VAL A 530 -3.04 18.53 -13.76
N PHE A 531 -3.85 17.51 -14.00
CA PHE A 531 -3.94 16.29 -13.18
C PHE A 531 -3.21 15.10 -13.81
N GLY A 532 -2.89 15.17 -15.08
CA GLY A 532 -2.13 14.15 -15.80
C GLY A 532 -1.61 14.67 -17.12
N CYS A 533 -0.50 14.13 -17.57
CA CYS A 533 0.04 14.42 -18.89
C CYS A 533 0.70 13.17 -19.47
N ARG A 534 0.24 12.74 -20.65
CA ARG A 534 0.72 11.54 -21.34
C ARG A 534 1.13 11.83 -22.75
N VAL A 535 2.17 11.16 -23.22
CA VAL A 535 2.47 11.03 -24.64
C VAL A 535 1.92 9.70 -25.11
N VAL A 536 1.03 9.73 -26.11
CA VAL A 536 0.32 8.56 -26.61
C VAL A 536 0.60 8.39 -28.09
N ARG A 537 1.04 7.20 -28.50
CA ARG A 537 1.19 6.89 -29.93
C ARG A 537 -0.19 6.91 -30.61
N ARG A 538 -0.28 7.67 -31.71
CA ARG A 538 -1.50 7.70 -32.53
C ARG A 538 -1.67 6.34 -33.21
N GLY A 539 -2.88 5.76 -33.10
CA GLY A 539 -3.22 4.49 -33.72
C GLY A 539 -3.33 4.58 -35.23
#